data_0f0c9e3f8c34b2f10c8dcd52dc69dc79
#
_entry.id   0f0c9e3f8c34b2f10c8dcd52dc69dc79
#
_cell.length_a   1.000
_cell.length_b   1.000
_cell.length_c   1.000
_cell.angle_alpha   90.00
_cell.angle_beta   90.00
_cell.angle_gamma   90.00
#
_symmetry.space_group_name_H-M   'P 1'
#
loop_
_entity.id
_entity.type
_entity.pdbx_description
1 polymer ?
#
loop_
_entity_poly.entity_id
_entity_poly.type
_entity_poly.pdbx_seq_one_letter_code
_entity_poly.pdbx_strand_id
1 'polypeptide(L)'
;AGKRILEIGCGLGLASLVAHRRLADVTASDCHPLAETFLQANLLLNALPVMKYLTGQWTAANAGLGEFDLIIGSDVLYERNHPQQLSDFIERHSADVVEIVIVDPNRGHRSRFTQHMQALGFEHRMTNLDSALSASEPYRGRMLHFTRQRSLLSA
;
A
#
# COMPACT_ATOMS: atom_id res chain seq x y z
N ALA A 1 15.72 -7.02 -12.58
CA ALA A 1 15.33 -5.72 -12.05
C ALA A 1 14.47 -5.94 -10.81
N GLY A 2 14.65 -5.13 -9.77
CA GLY A 2 13.81 -5.20 -8.58
C GLY A 2 12.38 -4.71 -8.86
N LYS A 3 11.42 -5.10 -8.01
CA LYS A 3 10.04 -4.59 -8.08
C LYS A 3 10.00 -3.09 -7.77
N ARG A 4 9.17 -2.34 -8.51
CA ARG A 4 8.80 -0.97 -8.16
C ARG A 4 7.71 -1.05 -7.09
N ILE A 5 7.96 -0.46 -5.94
CA ILE A 5 7.10 -0.55 -4.76
C ILE A 5 6.44 0.81 -4.50
N LEU A 6 5.14 0.80 -4.23
CA LEU A 6 4.40 1.96 -3.74
C LEU A 6 3.89 1.68 -2.32
N GLU A 7 4.21 2.53 -1.36
CA GLU A 7 3.50 2.58 -0.07
C GLU A 7 2.42 3.66 -0.14
N ILE A 8 1.16 3.25 0.03
CA ILE A 8 -0.01 4.12 0.06
C ILE A 8 -0.42 4.43 1.50
N GLY A 9 -0.81 5.70 1.76
CA GLY A 9 -1.11 6.14 3.12
C GLY A 9 0.08 5.94 4.05
N CYS A 10 1.27 6.36 3.60
CA CYS A 10 2.53 6.04 4.27
C CYS A 10 2.66 6.68 5.67
N GLY A 11 1.95 7.78 5.95
CA GLY A 11 2.06 8.49 7.22
C GLY A 11 3.51 8.86 7.56
N LEU A 12 4.08 8.22 8.56
CA LEU A 12 5.48 8.40 8.96
C LEU A 12 6.48 7.60 8.10
N GLY A 13 6.02 6.77 7.16
CA GLY A 13 6.83 6.07 6.18
C GLY A 13 7.60 4.86 6.70
N LEU A 14 7.15 4.20 7.77
CA LEU A 14 7.90 3.11 8.40
C LEU A 14 8.22 1.96 7.42
N ALA A 15 7.25 1.48 6.66
CA ALA A 15 7.48 0.40 5.71
C ALA A 15 8.37 0.84 4.55
N SER A 16 8.18 2.06 4.05
CA SER A 16 9.06 2.67 3.05
C SER A 16 10.50 2.79 3.53
N LEU A 17 10.75 3.23 4.78
CA LEU A 17 12.07 3.30 5.37
C LEU A 17 12.76 1.93 5.42
N VAL A 18 12.02 0.88 5.80
CA VAL A 18 12.55 -0.49 5.85
C VAL A 18 12.89 -0.99 4.46
N ALA A 19 12.03 -0.76 3.47
CA ALA A 19 12.26 -1.14 2.08
C ALA A 19 13.45 -0.37 1.48
N HIS A 20 13.51 0.95 1.71
CA HIS A 20 14.57 1.83 1.22
C HIS A 20 15.95 1.45 1.80
N ARG A 21 16.03 1.14 3.10
CA ARG A 21 17.25 0.61 3.74
C ARG A 21 17.76 -0.68 3.08
N ARG A 22 16.87 -1.47 2.49
CA ARG A 22 17.18 -2.70 1.75
C ARG A 22 17.43 -2.46 0.26
N LEU A 23 17.60 -1.20 -0.14
CA LEU A 23 17.86 -0.79 -1.52
C LEU A 23 16.72 -1.15 -2.51
N ALA A 24 15.48 -1.25 -2.02
CA ALA A 24 14.33 -1.43 -2.89
C ALA A 24 13.97 -0.11 -3.60
N ASP A 25 13.44 -0.21 -4.82
CA ASP A 25 12.88 0.94 -5.56
C ASP A 25 11.48 1.23 -5.01
N VAL A 26 11.43 2.06 -3.95
CA VAL A 26 10.20 2.40 -3.24
C VAL A 26 9.84 3.86 -3.39
N THR A 27 8.56 4.11 -3.65
CA THR A 27 7.92 5.43 -3.62
C THR A 27 6.93 5.44 -2.46
N ALA A 28 7.05 6.41 -1.56
CA ALA A 28 6.04 6.66 -0.52
C ALA A 28 4.98 7.63 -1.03
N SER A 29 3.74 7.43 -0.63
CA SER A 29 2.62 8.30 -1.03
C SER A 29 1.61 8.47 0.11
N ASP A 30 1.17 9.71 0.29
CA ASP A 30 0.10 10.06 1.23
C ASP A 30 -0.62 11.32 0.74
N CYS A 31 -1.86 11.54 1.20
CA CYS A 31 -2.60 12.78 0.93
C CYS A 31 -2.41 13.84 2.03
N HIS A 32 -1.86 13.46 3.18
CA HIS A 32 -1.68 14.39 4.30
C HIS A 32 -0.53 15.37 4.01
N PRO A 33 -0.73 16.69 4.18
CA PRO A 33 0.24 17.73 3.77
C PRO A 33 1.57 17.65 4.54
N LEU A 34 1.61 17.05 5.71
CA LEU A 34 2.83 16.91 6.50
C LEU A 34 3.56 15.57 6.30
N ALA A 35 2.99 14.61 5.54
CA ALA A 35 3.56 13.28 5.40
C ALA A 35 4.97 13.31 4.80
N GLU A 36 5.18 14.09 3.74
CA GLU A 36 6.51 14.27 3.14
C GLU A 36 7.53 14.83 4.14
N THR A 37 7.13 15.85 4.90
CA THR A 37 8.02 16.47 5.90
C THR A 37 8.45 15.45 6.98
N PHE A 38 7.51 14.66 7.48
CA PHE A 38 7.81 13.62 8.46
C PHE A 38 8.66 12.49 7.87
N LEU A 39 8.38 12.08 6.64
CA LEU A 39 9.21 11.08 5.94
C LEU A 39 10.66 11.55 5.81
N GLN A 40 10.87 12.78 5.36
CA GLN A 40 12.22 13.36 5.23
C GLN A 40 12.94 13.45 6.58
N ALA A 41 12.25 13.87 7.63
CA ALA A 41 12.81 13.89 8.99
C ALA A 41 13.20 12.47 9.45
N ASN A 42 12.38 11.47 9.18
CA ASN A 42 12.65 10.09 9.54
C ASN A 42 13.79 9.48 8.73
N LEU A 43 13.94 9.82 7.45
CA LEU A 43 15.11 9.45 6.65
C LEU A 43 16.41 9.99 7.27
N LEU A 44 16.39 11.27 7.64
CA LEU A 44 17.54 11.92 8.27
C LEU A 44 17.92 11.27 9.61
N LEU A 45 16.92 11.03 10.49
CA LEU A 45 17.12 10.37 11.78
C LEU A 45 17.69 8.96 11.65
N ASN A 46 17.44 8.28 10.54
CA ASN A 46 17.93 6.93 10.27
C ASN A 46 19.18 6.90 9.39
N ALA A 47 19.80 8.06 9.09
CA ALA A 47 20.94 8.19 8.20
C ALA A 47 20.71 7.51 6.82
N LEU A 48 19.50 7.61 6.28
CA LEU A 48 19.11 7.10 4.97
C LEU A 48 19.14 8.22 3.93
N PRO A 49 19.50 7.91 2.68
CA PRO A 49 19.43 8.90 1.60
C PRO A 49 17.98 9.29 1.31
N VAL A 50 17.81 10.40 0.59
CA VAL A 50 16.49 10.86 0.12
C VAL A 50 15.84 9.75 -0.72
N MET A 51 14.53 9.56 -0.54
CA MET A 51 13.73 8.64 -1.33
C MET A 51 12.59 9.35 -2.06
N LYS A 52 11.99 8.68 -3.03
CA LYS A 52 10.86 9.20 -3.79
C LYS A 52 9.63 9.35 -2.89
N TYR A 53 9.02 10.53 -2.93
CA TYR A 53 7.70 10.79 -2.36
C TYR A 53 6.82 11.49 -3.40
N LEU A 54 5.56 11.08 -3.48
CA LEU A 54 4.57 11.75 -4.31
C LEU A 54 3.25 11.83 -3.55
N THR A 55 2.66 13.03 -3.51
CA THR A 55 1.32 13.20 -2.94
C THR A 55 0.33 12.38 -3.77
N GLY A 56 -0.37 11.43 -3.12
CA GLY A 56 -1.36 10.58 -3.75
C GLY A 56 -2.74 10.79 -3.14
N GLN A 57 -3.66 11.34 -3.93
CA GLN A 57 -5.07 11.40 -3.58
C GLN A 57 -5.83 10.31 -4.33
N TRP A 58 -6.51 9.43 -3.62
CA TRP A 58 -7.16 8.27 -4.25
C TRP A 58 -8.27 8.62 -5.23
N THR A 59 -8.86 9.81 -5.11
CA THR A 59 -9.89 10.33 -6.01
C THR A 59 -9.34 11.12 -7.19
N ALA A 60 -8.03 11.39 -7.24
CA ALA A 60 -7.39 12.16 -8.30
C ALA A 60 -6.64 11.26 -9.30
N ALA A 61 -6.28 11.82 -10.46
CA ALA A 61 -5.56 11.10 -11.50
C ALA A 61 -4.10 10.76 -11.14
N ASN A 62 -3.45 11.53 -10.25
CA ASN A 62 -2.05 11.32 -9.80
C ASN A 62 -1.06 11.07 -10.94
N ALA A 63 -1.10 11.91 -12.00
CA ALA A 63 -0.43 11.69 -13.28
C ALA A 63 1.09 11.42 -13.21
N GLY A 64 1.79 11.81 -12.13
CA GLY A 64 3.22 11.58 -11.94
C GLY A 64 3.57 10.28 -11.21
N LEU A 65 2.58 9.52 -10.73
CA LEU A 65 2.83 8.39 -9.85
C LEU A 65 3.28 7.12 -10.61
N GLY A 66 2.76 6.87 -11.81
CA GLY A 66 3.10 5.71 -12.64
C GLY A 66 2.45 4.40 -12.16
N GLU A 67 3.06 3.28 -12.54
CA GLU A 67 2.59 1.92 -12.22
C GLU A 67 3.62 1.17 -11.39
N PHE A 68 3.14 0.25 -10.56
CA PHE A 68 3.95 -0.48 -9.57
C PHE A 68 3.70 -1.98 -9.62
N ASP A 69 4.75 -2.75 -9.32
CA ASP A 69 4.75 -4.21 -9.28
C ASP A 69 4.34 -4.74 -7.89
N LEU A 70 4.47 -3.89 -6.86
CA LEU A 70 4.02 -4.15 -5.50
C LEU A 70 3.42 -2.87 -4.90
N ILE A 71 2.20 -2.95 -4.38
CA ILE A 71 1.57 -1.86 -3.63
C ILE A 71 1.33 -2.33 -2.19
N ILE A 72 1.82 -1.57 -1.23
CA ILE A 72 1.66 -1.88 0.19
C ILE A 72 0.93 -0.76 0.92
N GLY A 73 0.20 -1.09 1.98
CA GLY A 73 -0.48 -0.12 2.83
C GLY A 73 -0.86 -0.72 4.18
N SER A 74 -0.90 0.13 5.20
CA SER A 74 -1.29 -0.28 6.55
C SER A 74 -2.31 0.70 7.11
N ASP A 75 -3.41 0.15 7.67
CA ASP A 75 -4.49 0.93 8.28
C ASP A 75 -5.11 1.99 7.35
N VAL A 76 -5.33 1.64 6.08
CA VAL A 76 -5.84 2.56 5.03
C VAL A 76 -7.35 2.44 4.79
N LEU A 77 -8.05 1.52 5.46
CA LEU A 77 -9.49 1.25 5.28
C LEU A 77 -10.34 1.77 6.45
N TYR A 78 -10.15 3.01 6.88
CA TYR A 78 -10.80 3.55 8.08
C TYR A 78 -12.05 4.41 7.80
N GLU A 79 -12.30 4.84 6.55
CA GLU A 79 -13.50 5.58 6.17
C GLU A 79 -14.42 4.76 5.27
N ARG A 80 -15.71 5.14 5.27
CA ARG A 80 -16.78 4.42 4.54
C ARG A 80 -16.52 4.34 3.02
N ASN A 81 -15.92 5.36 2.44
CA ASN A 81 -15.67 5.45 0.99
C ASN A 81 -14.31 4.90 0.57
N HIS A 82 -13.41 4.63 1.51
CA HIS A 82 -12.06 4.13 1.23
C HIS A 82 -12.05 2.83 0.42
N PRO A 83 -12.94 1.83 0.64
CA PRO A 83 -12.94 0.61 -0.15
C PRO A 83 -13.00 0.85 -1.65
N GLN A 84 -13.91 1.71 -2.12
CA GLN A 84 -14.05 2.01 -3.53
C GLN A 84 -12.89 2.88 -4.04
N GLN A 85 -12.60 3.98 -3.35
CA GLN A 85 -11.56 4.93 -3.75
C GLN A 85 -10.18 4.26 -3.83
N LEU A 86 -9.88 3.41 -2.86
CA LEU A 86 -8.61 2.70 -2.80
C LEU A 86 -8.50 1.64 -3.90
N SER A 87 -9.56 0.87 -4.17
CA SER A 87 -9.55 -0.13 -5.24
C SER A 87 -9.38 0.52 -6.63
N ASP A 88 -10.05 1.65 -6.86
CA ASP A 88 -9.91 2.41 -8.12
C ASP A 88 -8.50 3.01 -8.26
N PHE A 89 -7.92 3.49 -7.16
CA PHE A 89 -6.54 3.98 -7.14
C PHE A 89 -5.53 2.85 -7.43
N ILE A 90 -5.68 1.71 -6.77
CA ILE A 90 -4.83 0.53 -6.99
C ILE A 90 -4.93 0.09 -8.46
N GLU A 91 -6.14 0.03 -9.03
CA GLU A 91 -6.33 -0.35 -10.44
C GLU A 91 -5.53 0.55 -11.39
N ARG A 92 -5.57 1.88 -11.17
CA ARG A 92 -4.86 2.85 -12.02
C ARG A 92 -3.34 2.77 -11.93
N HIS A 93 -2.82 2.29 -10.80
CA HIS A 93 -1.37 2.27 -10.52
C HIS A 93 -0.78 0.86 -10.48
N SER A 94 -1.54 -0.15 -10.88
CA SER A 94 -1.10 -1.54 -10.97
C SER A 94 -0.43 -1.84 -12.31
N ALA A 95 0.78 -2.38 -12.27
CA ALA A 95 1.41 -3.00 -13.42
C ALA A 95 0.63 -4.25 -13.90
N ASP A 96 0.96 -4.79 -15.06
CA ASP A 96 0.31 -6.00 -15.62
C ASP A 96 0.46 -7.21 -14.69
N VAL A 97 1.60 -7.35 -14.05
CA VAL A 97 1.84 -8.33 -12.98
C VAL A 97 2.05 -7.57 -11.69
N VAL A 98 1.13 -7.71 -10.76
CA VAL A 98 1.12 -6.91 -9.55
C VAL A 98 0.72 -7.70 -8.31
N GLU A 99 1.32 -7.32 -7.22
CA GLU A 99 1.03 -7.80 -5.86
C GLU A 99 0.56 -6.62 -4.98
N ILE A 100 -0.49 -6.82 -4.19
CA ILE A 100 -1.02 -5.83 -3.26
C ILE A 100 -1.03 -6.43 -1.87
N VAL A 101 -0.46 -5.74 -0.89
CA VAL A 101 -0.45 -6.18 0.51
C VAL A 101 -1.01 -5.08 1.40
N ILE A 102 -2.18 -5.30 1.96
CA ILE A 102 -2.82 -4.37 2.90
C ILE A 102 -2.91 -5.02 4.28
N VAL A 103 -2.36 -4.32 5.28
CA VAL A 103 -2.54 -4.70 6.70
C VAL A 103 -3.67 -3.87 7.28
N ASP A 104 -4.74 -4.56 7.70
CA ASP A 104 -5.93 -3.94 8.29
C ASP A 104 -6.09 -4.34 9.77
N PRO A 105 -6.12 -3.37 10.70
CA PRO A 105 -6.30 -3.64 12.13
C PRO A 105 -7.75 -3.99 12.51
N ASN A 106 -8.56 -4.43 11.55
CA ASN A 106 -9.96 -4.82 11.71
C ASN A 106 -10.95 -3.63 11.82
N ARG A 107 -10.80 -2.64 10.94
CA ARG A 107 -11.65 -1.42 10.88
C ARG A 107 -13.09 -1.64 10.35
N GLY A 108 -13.43 -2.86 9.89
CA GLY A 108 -14.79 -3.21 9.44
C GLY A 108 -15.07 -2.96 7.95
N HIS A 109 -14.18 -2.33 7.19
CA HIS A 109 -14.37 -2.04 5.75
C HIS A 109 -13.72 -3.07 4.82
N ARG A 110 -12.99 -4.03 5.36
CA ARG A 110 -12.21 -5.06 4.66
C ARG A 110 -13.04 -5.86 3.65
N SER A 111 -14.21 -6.36 4.06
CA SER A 111 -15.04 -7.21 3.19
C SER A 111 -15.48 -6.48 1.92
N ARG A 112 -15.85 -5.20 2.06
CA ARG A 112 -16.24 -4.37 0.92
C ARG A 112 -15.06 -4.09 -0.01
N PHE A 113 -13.90 -3.81 0.54
CA PHE A 113 -12.66 -3.65 -0.24
C PHE A 113 -12.31 -4.92 -1.01
N THR A 114 -12.35 -6.09 -0.35
CA THR A 114 -12.11 -7.38 -1.00
C THR A 114 -13.07 -7.62 -2.17
N GLN A 115 -14.36 -7.32 -2.01
CA GLN A 115 -15.33 -7.46 -3.10
C GLN A 115 -14.99 -6.56 -4.30
N HIS A 116 -14.59 -5.29 -4.06
CA HIS A 116 -14.17 -4.41 -5.14
C HIS A 116 -12.91 -4.94 -5.86
N MET A 117 -11.91 -5.39 -5.11
CA MET A 117 -10.69 -5.93 -5.70
C MET A 117 -10.95 -7.20 -6.53
N GLN A 118 -11.82 -8.09 -6.04
CA GLN A 118 -12.22 -9.28 -6.80
C GLN A 118 -12.99 -8.93 -8.07
N ALA A 119 -13.85 -7.91 -8.04
CA ALA A 119 -14.55 -7.40 -9.23
C ALA A 119 -13.58 -6.83 -10.29
N LEU A 120 -12.41 -6.35 -9.87
CA LEU A 120 -11.30 -5.90 -10.74
C LEU A 120 -10.39 -7.06 -11.20
N GLY A 121 -10.75 -8.32 -10.89
CA GLY A 121 -10.02 -9.50 -11.33
C GLY A 121 -8.82 -9.88 -10.47
N PHE A 122 -8.70 -9.36 -9.25
CA PHE A 122 -7.65 -9.77 -8.33
C PHE A 122 -8.01 -11.09 -7.62
N GLU A 123 -7.07 -12.01 -7.58
CA GLU A 123 -7.10 -13.14 -6.66
C GLU A 123 -6.80 -12.67 -5.24
N HIS A 124 -7.38 -13.32 -4.23
CA HIS A 124 -7.30 -12.87 -2.85
C HIS A 124 -6.92 -13.99 -1.90
N ARG A 125 -6.02 -13.68 -0.98
CA ARG A 125 -5.69 -14.48 0.21
C ARG A 125 -5.70 -13.57 1.44
N MET A 126 -6.26 -14.07 2.53
CA MET A 126 -6.25 -13.38 3.83
C MET A 126 -5.52 -14.22 4.87
N THR A 127 -4.65 -13.57 5.65
CA THR A 127 -3.93 -14.20 6.75
C THR A 127 -4.23 -13.46 8.04
N ASN A 128 -4.54 -14.20 9.11
CA ASN A 128 -4.65 -13.64 10.45
C ASN A 128 -3.25 -13.26 10.96
N LEU A 129 -3.14 -12.06 11.47
CA LEU A 129 -1.92 -11.60 12.13
C LEU A 129 -2.10 -11.73 13.65
N ASP A 130 -2.23 -12.96 14.12
CA ASP A 130 -2.29 -13.26 15.55
C ASP A 130 -0.86 -13.21 16.06
N SER A 131 -0.38 -12.00 16.37
CA SER A 131 1.00 -11.85 16.76
C SER A 131 1.25 -12.28 18.18
N ALA A 132 2.10 -13.24 18.31
CA ALA A 132 2.87 -13.53 19.51
C ALA A 132 3.97 -12.46 19.79
N LEU A 133 3.88 -11.28 19.24
CA LEU A 133 4.90 -10.22 19.42
C LEU A 133 4.69 -9.42 20.70
N SER A 134 4.60 -10.09 21.83
CA SER A 134 4.47 -9.59 23.20
C SER A 134 3.03 -9.33 23.70
N ALA A 135 2.65 -10.06 24.50
CA ALA A 135 2.44 -10.12 25.93
C ALA A 135 1.14 -9.57 26.52
N SER A 136 0.55 -8.46 26.25
CA SER A 136 -0.63 -8.01 27.01
C SER A 136 -1.92 -7.89 26.20
N GLU A 137 -1.84 -7.59 24.93
CA GLU A 137 -3.00 -7.59 24.03
C GLU A 137 -2.65 -8.19 22.67
N PRO A 138 -3.33 -9.28 22.25
CA PRO A 138 -3.07 -9.87 20.93
C PRO A 138 -3.52 -8.91 19.82
N TYR A 139 -2.63 -8.61 18.87
CA TYR A 139 -2.98 -7.88 17.66
C TYR A 139 -4.00 -8.69 16.84
N ARG A 140 -5.16 -8.11 16.53
CA ARG A 140 -6.27 -8.79 15.82
C ARG A 140 -6.36 -8.39 14.34
N GLY A 141 -5.26 -7.93 13.76
CA GLY A 141 -5.23 -7.50 12.37
C GLY A 141 -5.30 -8.63 11.36
N ARG A 142 -5.45 -8.23 10.11
CA ARG A 142 -5.47 -9.12 8.95
C ARG A 142 -4.50 -8.59 7.90
N MET A 143 -3.78 -9.51 7.28
CA MET A 143 -3.06 -9.21 6.06
C MET A 143 -3.91 -9.66 4.87
N LEU A 144 -4.26 -8.72 4.01
CA LEU A 144 -4.95 -8.94 2.75
C LEU A 144 -3.91 -8.95 1.65
N HIS A 145 -3.79 -10.05 0.95
CA HIS A 145 -2.87 -10.22 -0.16
C HIS A 145 -3.69 -10.44 -1.44
N PHE A 146 -3.47 -9.58 -2.42
CA PHE A 146 -4.09 -9.68 -3.73
C PHE A 146 -3.03 -9.81 -4.79
N THR A 147 -3.30 -10.60 -5.81
CA THR A 147 -2.43 -10.77 -6.97
C THR A 147 -3.24 -10.68 -8.24
N ARG A 148 -2.63 -10.12 -9.28
CA ARG A 148 -3.20 -10.14 -10.63
C ARG A 148 -2.08 -10.23 -11.65
N GLN A 149 -2.36 -11.00 -12.70
CA GLN A 149 -1.56 -11.02 -13.91
C GLN A 149 -2.51 -10.75 -15.08
N ARG A 150 -2.39 -9.57 -15.71
CA ARG A 150 -3.12 -9.30 -16.94
C ARG A 150 -2.56 -10.18 -18.04
N SER A 151 -3.44 -10.95 -18.70
CA SER A 151 -3.04 -11.75 -19.85
C SER A 151 -2.65 -10.82 -21.00
N LEU A 152 -1.46 -10.99 -21.55
CA LEU A 152 -1.02 -10.27 -22.77
C LEU A 152 -1.74 -10.74 -24.04
N LEU A 153 -2.84 -11.50 -23.90
CA LEU A 153 -3.60 -12.06 -25.00
C LEU A 153 -4.85 -11.22 -25.25
N SER A 154 -4.69 -10.13 -25.98
CA SER A 154 -5.68 -9.58 -26.94
C SER A 154 -5.11 -8.33 -27.61
N ALA A 155 -4.37 -8.54 -28.67
CA ALA A 155 -4.18 -7.59 -29.75
C ALA A 155 -4.57 -8.30 -31.04
#